data_37d88c574b4fe16f72d041d76a0a72b7
#
_entry.id   37d88c574b4fe16f72d041d76a0a72b7
#
_cell.length_a   1.000
_cell.length_b   1.000
_cell.length_c   1.000
_cell.angle_alpha   90.00
_cell.angle_beta   90.00
_cell.angle_gamma   90.00
#
_symmetry.space_group_name_H-M   'P 1'
#
loop_
_entity.id
_entity.type
_entity.pdbx_description
1 polymer ?
#
loop_
_entity_poly.entity_id
_entity_poly.type
_entity_poly.pdbx_seq_one_letter_code
_entity_poly.pdbx_strand_id
1 'polypeptide(L)'
;VQAAALDTADLAALGTAQVRALGAAALGTLDAAELAALSTKLQALTAAQAQALKASELAAGDTTLIASLATTQVSGLVSDQLGALPAAQWQALTTAQVRAIAPSRLAALSSEDLNALGSAQFAALNPTQVAALGSAQVTRLESEDLAALGTTQVRALGTAAIAALDAGDFQALSPRLGALSATQLRALATSHFAGGGTALVATLAPAQLAALGTAQLRALEAAQFQALGSAQLRALSTAQIASLDAADSGALTPAQLSHLSAVQLRALPTLRLAALDTSDLAALSAAQVAALSTTTVAGFDSADLVALGTRMTGFTTAQVRALDTADIVGAGTAFVAAIGTAQLAALSTAQADALGAAQWQALSSAQLRALAPAQVAALSSADLNALGSAQFARLAPAQVAALTPAQAAALESADLAALSSAQLRSLSTAALAALAADDLGALGAGIAGLVAAQVRALDTAALAGGGTALVGALGAAQVATLTDAQLGALTAPQWQALNSGQLRALTPTQVAGLSTADLNALDTAQFAQLAPVQAGALRTDQVAQLESSDLAALGSAQVRALSGAAVAALGTDDLQALGAQVQALTPGQVQSIATGT
;
A
#
# COMPACT_ATOMS: atom_id res chain seq x y z
N VAL A 1 -63.28 7.74 67.67
CA VAL A 1 -63.49 7.22 69.07
C VAL A 1 -64.15 5.85 69.01
N GLN A 2 -65.16 5.60 68.18
CA GLN A 2 -65.89 4.29 68.17
C GLN A 2 -65.11 3.15 67.47
N ALA A 3 -64.25 3.44 66.49
CA ALA A 3 -63.45 2.42 65.83
C ALA A 3 -62.28 1.88 66.65
N ALA A 4 -61.76 2.68 67.60
CA ALA A 4 -60.76 2.26 68.59
C ALA A 4 -61.30 1.38 69.74
N ALA A 5 -62.59 1.08 69.72
CA ALA A 5 -63.25 0.20 70.67
C ALA A 5 -63.64 -1.18 70.07
N LEU A 6 -63.27 -1.44 68.82
CA LEU A 6 -63.46 -2.75 68.16
C LEU A 6 -62.28 -3.66 68.54
N ASP A 7 -62.58 -4.86 69.00
CA ASP A 7 -61.57 -5.87 69.24
C ASP A 7 -61.18 -6.64 67.99
N THR A 8 -60.17 -7.50 68.03
CA THR A 8 -59.69 -8.30 66.93
C THR A 8 -60.78 -9.21 66.31
N ALA A 9 -61.75 -9.67 67.11
CA ALA A 9 -62.87 -10.48 66.61
C ALA A 9 -63.87 -9.62 65.81
N ASP A 10 -64.16 -8.42 66.31
CA ASP A 10 -65.00 -7.44 65.64
C ASP A 10 -64.37 -7.03 64.25
N LEU A 11 -63.09 -6.71 64.26
CA LEU A 11 -62.34 -6.35 63.08
C LEU A 11 -62.30 -7.52 62.05
N ALA A 12 -62.13 -8.74 62.56
CA ALA A 12 -62.17 -9.93 61.71
C ALA A 12 -63.56 -10.20 61.10
N ALA A 13 -64.60 -9.73 61.69
CA ALA A 13 -66.00 -9.86 61.26
C ALA A 13 -66.39 -8.80 60.17
N LEU A 14 -65.63 -7.68 60.09
CA LEU A 14 -65.91 -6.62 59.11
C LEU A 14 -65.86 -7.13 57.67
N GLY A 15 -66.80 -6.72 56.83
CA GLY A 15 -66.70 -6.91 55.37
C GLY A 15 -65.82 -5.87 54.70
N THR A 16 -65.41 -6.13 53.48
CA THR A 16 -64.51 -5.23 52.68
C THR A 16 -65.08 -3.82 52.52
N ALA A 17 -66.40 -3.65 52.39
CA ALA A 17 -67.07 -2.36 52.29
C ALA A 17 -66.97 -1.58 53.62
N GLN A 18 -67.06 -2.28 54.76
CA GLN A 18 -66.94 -1.69 56.09
C GLN A 18 -65.50 -1.29 56.39
N VAL A 19 -64.51 -2.14 56.04
CA VAL A 19 -63.08 -1.80 56.13
C VAL A 19 -62.75 -0.56 55.32
N ARG A 20 -63.31 -0.44 54.10
CA ARG A 20 -63.14 0.75 53.24
C ARG A 20 -63.77 2.00 53.83
N ALA A 21 -64.77 1.86 54.64
CA ALA A 21 -65.47 2.97 55.30
C ALA A 21 -64.77 3.46 56.60
N LEU A 22 -63.73 2.74 57.09
CA LEU A 22 -62.96 3.16 58.21
C LEU A 22 -62.25 4.50 57.97
N GLY A 23 -62.40 5.42 58.90
CA GLY A 23 -61.69 6.70 58.78
C GLY A 23 -60.17 6.56 59.01
N ALA A 24 -59.37 7.36 58.28
CA ALA A 24 -57.89 7.34 58.43
C ALA A 24 -57.43 7.49 59.91
N ALA A 25 -58.08 8.35 60.67
CA ALA A 25 -57.77 8.51 62.14
C ALA A 25 -58.00 7.24 62.93
N ALA A 26 -59.01 6.43 62.58
CA ALA A 26 -59.29 5.15 63.24
C ALA A 26 -58.24 4.11 62.86
N LEU A 27 -57.88 4.02 61.57
CA LEU A 27 -56.81 3.12 61.11
C LEU A 27 -55.44 3.46 61.70
N GLY A 28 -55.16 4.72 62.00
CA GLY A 28 -53.93 5.17 62.69
C GLY A 28 -53.89 4.85 64.19
N THR A 29 -54.96 4.30 64.75
CA THR A 29 -54.96 3.82 66.15
C THR A 29 -54.81 2.32 66.31
N LEU A 30 -54.98 1.54 65.20
CA LEU A 30 -54.89 0.09 65.23
C LEU A 30 -53.48 -0.40 65.57
N ASP A 31 -53.40 -1.47 66.36
CA ASP A 31 -52.12 -2.16 66.65
C ASP A 31 -51.88 -3.28 65.64
N ALA A 32 -50.74 -3.98 65.72
CA ALA A 32 -50.34 -5.03 64.76
C ALA A 32 -51.29 -6.25 64.79
N ALA A 33 -51.83 -6.62 65.93
CA ALA A 33 -52.77 -7.73 66.06
C ALA A 33 -54.13 -7.39 65.43
N GLU A 34 -54.60 -6.16 65.66
CA GLU A 34 -55.80 -5.59 65.08
C GLU A 34 -55.69 -5.48 63.55
N LEU A 35 -54.52 -5.06 63.03
CA LEU A 35 -54.25 -5.04 61.60
C LEU A 35 -54.20 -6.45 60.98
N ALA A 36 -53.61 -7.42 61.68
CA ALA A 36 -53.60 -8.81 61.25
C ALA A 36 -55.02 -9.43 61.20
N ALA A 37 -55.88 -9.03 62.14
CA ALA A 37 -57.29 -9.45 62.18
C ALA A 37 -58.09 -9.01 60.90
N LEU A 38 -57.72 -7.85 60.32
CA LEU A 38 -58.30 -7.43 59.04
C LEU A 38 -57.85 -8.30 57.87
N SER A 39 -56.69 -8.98 57.96
CA SER A 39 -56.19 -9.96 57.00
C SER A 39 -56.30 -9.50 55.54
N THR A 40 -56.78 -10.35 54.63
CA THR A 40 -56.97 -10.05 53.20
C THR A 40 -57.93 -8.89 52.90
N LYS A 41 -58.73 -8.47 53.91
CA LYS A 41 -59.65 -7.31 53.78
C LYS A 41 -58.93 -5.99 53.72
N LEU A 42 -57.66 -5.95 54.16
CA LEU A 42 -56.78 -4.78 54.01
C LEU A 42 -56.67 -4.33 52.56
N GLN A 43 -56.83 -5.25 51.57
CA GLN A 43 -56.88 -4.90 50.15
C GLN A 43 -58.01 -3.93 49.77
N ALA A 44 -59.01 -3.79 50.63
CA ALA A 44 -60.10 -2.85 50.39
C ALA A 44 -59.74 -1.40 50.78
N LEU A 45 -58.65 -1.15 51.53
CA LEU A 45 -58.20 0.19 51.91
C LEU A 45 -57.78 0.99 50.66
N THR A 46 -58.06 2.28 50.70
CA THR A 46 -57.51 3.22 49.74
C THR A 46 -56.01 3.52 50.06
N ALA A 47 -55.28 4.03 49.11
CA ALA A 47 -53.88 4.46 49.34
C ALA A 47 -53.77 5.47 50.51
N ALA A 48 -54.69 6.42 50.63
CA ALA A 48 -54.72 7.38 51.72
C ALA A 48 -54.95 6.75 53.09
N GLN A 49 -55.77 5.69 53.13
CA GLN A 49 -55.99 4.91 54.33
C GLN A 49 -54.73 4.09 54.74
N ALA A 50 -54.02 3.52 53.74
CA ALA A 50 -52.74 2.83 53.97
C ALA A 50 -51.67 3.78 54.54
N GLN A 51 -51.65 5.05 54.11
CA GLN A 51 -50.76 6.09 54.68
C GLN A 51 -51.06 6.39 56.16
N ALA A 52 -52.27 6.20 56.61
CA ALA A 52 -52.63 6.48 57.99
C ALA A 52 -52.21 5.36 58.95
N LEU A 53 -51.80 4.19 58.50
CA LEU A 53 -51.29 3.11 59.31
C LEU A 53 -49.97 3.53 60.01
N LYS A 54 -49.80 3.20 61.28
CA LYS A 54 -48.56 3.50 62.00
C LYS A 54 -47.40 2.66 61.47
N ALA A 55 -46.26 3.26 61.25
CA ALA A 55 -45.04 2.56 60.77
C ALA A 55 -44.63 1.44 61.73
N SER A 56 -44.69 1.71 63.09
CA SER A 56 -44.38 0.74 64.14
C SER A 56 -45.28 -0.50 64.10
N GLU A 57 -46.57 -0.33 63.77
CA GLU A 57 -47.54 -1.43 63.77
C GLU A 57 -47.43 -2.26 62.50
N LEU A 58 -47.14 -1.62 61.36
CA LEU A 58 -46.79 -2.30 60.12
C LEU A 58 -45.54 -3.16 60.31
N ALA A 59 -44.50 -2.61 60.93
CA ALA A 59 -43.26 -3.31 61.22
C ALA A 59 -43.41 -4.48 62.20
N ALA A 60 -44.27 -4.31 63.23
CA ALA A 60 -44.56 -5.34 64.24
C ALA A 60 -45.47 -6.48 63.69
N GLY A 61 -46.13 -6.25 62.58
CA GLY A 61 -46.95 -7.27 61.87
C GLY A 61 -46.10 -8.40 61.26
N ASP A 62 -46.79 -9.52 60.98
CA ASP A 62 -46.11 -10.63 60.29
C ASP A 62 -45.95 -10.39 58.78
N THR A 63 -45.27 -11.29 58.12
CA THR A 63 -45.06 -11.22 56.64
C THR A 63 -46.35 -11.28 55.85
N THR A 64 -47.42 -11.89 56.37
CA THR A 64 -48.72 -12.00 55.69
C THR A 64 -49.42 -10.66 55.65
N LEU A 65 -49.21 -9.80 56.62
CA LEU A 65 -49.78 -8.46 56.69
C LEU A 65 -49.33 -7.64 55.44
N ILE A 66 -48.04 -7.53 55.24
CA ILE A 66 -47.49 -6.73 54.12
C ILE A 66 -47.75 -7.38 52.77
N ALA A 67 -47.72 -8.70 52.68
CA ALA A 67 -48.02 -9.44 51.46
C ALA A 67 -49.51 -9.33 51.07
N SER A 68 -50.42 -9.11 52.03
CA SER A 68 -51.84 -8.94 51.77
C SER A 68 -52.23 -7.57 51.18
N LEU A 69 -51.34 -6.56 51.25
CA LEU A 69 -51.61 -5.23 50.68
C LEU A 69 -51.68 -5.29 49.13
N ALA A 70 -52.66 -4.60 48.59
CA ALA A 70 -52.69 -4.41 47.12
C ALA A 70 -51.59 -3.47 46.65
N THR A 71 -51.21 -3.53 45.37
CA THR A 71 -50.17 -2.65 44.77
C THR A 71 -50.50 -1.16 44.94
N THR A 72 -51.78 -0.77 44.91
CA THR A 72 -52.24 0.61 45.11
C THR A 72 -51.99 1.09 46.56
N GLN A 73 -52.04 0.20 47.54
CA GLN A 73 -51.77 0.50 48.92
C GLN A 73 -50.25 0.62 49.17
N VAL A 74 -49.46 -0.33 48.66
CA VAL A 74 -48.02 -0.26 48.73
C VAL A 74 -47.51 1.01 48.06
N SER A 75 -48.08 1.42 46.93
CA SER A 75 -47.75 2.70 46.27
C SER A 75 -48.12 3.92 47.13
N GLY A 76 -49.08 3.76 48.04
CA GLY A 76 -49.51 4.80 49.00
C GLY A 76 -48.61 4.94 50.23
N LEU A 77 -47.86 3.88 50.62
CA LEU A 77 -47.00 3.94 51.84
C LEU A 77 -45.96 5.06 51.75
N VAL A 78 -45.74 5.74 52.88
CA VAL A 78 -44.74 6.79 52.99
C VAL A 78 -43.36 6.21 53.33
N SER A 79 -42.30 7.02 53.15
CA SER A 79 -40.91 6.56 53.36
C SER A 79 -40.67 6.03 54.80
N ASP A 80 -41.24 6.66 55.79
CA ASP A 80 -41.13 6.22 57.20
C ASP A 80 -41.79 4.84 57.43
N GLN A 81 -42.89 4.56 56.76
CA GLN A 81 -43.55 3.26 56.84
C GLN A 81 -42.75 2.15 56.14
N LEU A 82 -42.19 2.47 55.00
CA LEU A 82 -41.33 1.55 54.23
C LEU A 82 -40.02 1.29 54.98
N GLY A 83 -39.34 2.34 55.46
CA GLY A 83 -38.06 2.23 56.17
C GLY A 83 -38.17 1.60 57.58
N ALA A 84 -39.39 1.46 58.12
CA ALA A 84 -39.61 0.73 59.37
C ALA A 84 -39.77 -0.79 59.17
N LEU A 85 -39.98 -1.26 57.92
CA LEU A 85 -40.22 -2.68 57.62
C LEU A 85 -38.97 -3.54 57.90
N PRO A 86 -39.06 -4.62 58.68
CA PRO A 86 -37.95 -5.54 58.83
C PRO A 86 -37.65 -6.33 57.54
N ALA A 87 -36.44 -6.87 57.43
CA ALA A 87 -36.00 -7.60 56.25
C ALA A 87 -36.97 -8.71 55.77
N ALA A 88 -37.54 -9.46 56.71
CA ALA A 88 -38.51 -10.50 56.39
C ALA A 88 -39.76 -9.98 55.65
N GLN A 89 -40.22 -8.77 56.00
CA GLN A 89 -41.34 -8.14 55.32
C GLN A 89 -40.96 -7.59 53.92
N TRP A 90 -39.75 -7.08 53.77
CA TRP A 90 -39.24 -6.70 52.47
C TRP A 90 -39.19 -7.90 51.50
N GLN A 91 -38.71 -9.06 52.00
CA GLN A 91 -38.67 -10.31 51.24
C GLN A 91 -40.07 -10.86 50.88
N ALA A 92 -41.08 -10.58 51.76
CA ALA A 92 -42.44 -11.02 51.54
C ALA A 92 -43.22 -10.20 50.48
N LEU A 93 -42.74 -9.02 50.11
CA LEU A 93 -43.34 -8.23 49.04
C LEU A 93 -43.24 -8.96 47.70
N THR A 94 -44.36 -9.02 47.00
CA THR A 94 -44.35 -9.51 45.64
C THR A 94 -43.64 -8.55 44.69
N THR A 95 -43.14 -9.04 43.57
CA THR A 95 -42.50 -8.21 42.53
C THR A 95 -43.42 -7.10 41.99
N ALA A 96 -44.74 -7.34 41.99
CA ALA A 96 -45.74 -6.34 41.59
C ALA A 96 -45.86 -5.21 42.61
N GLN A 97 -45.78 -5.55 43.91
CA GLN A 97 -45.79 -4.57 45.00
C GLN A 97 -44.53 -3.73 45.01
N VAL A 98 -43.34 -4.32 44.83
CA VAL A 98 -42.06 -3.60 44.72
C VAL A 98 -42.11 -2.64 43.54
N ARG A 99 -42.64 -3.05 42.39
CA ARG A 99 -42.84 -2.16 41.23
C ARG A 99 -43.77 -0.99 41.48
N ALA A 100 -44.68 -1.11 42.42
CA ALA A 100 -45.63 -0.05 42.75
C ALA A 100 -45.04 1.03 43.67
N ILE A 101 -43.91 0.78 44.32
CA ILE A 101 -43.22 1.79 45.16
C ILE A 101 -42.76 2.96 44.31
N ALA A 102 -43.12 4.17 44.73
CA ALA A 102 -42.71 5.38 44.00
C ALA A 102 -41.16 5.53 44.00
N PRO A 103 -40.53 5.93 42.90
CA PRO A 103 -39.07 6.10 42.79
C PRO A 103 -38.47 6.99 43.89
N SER A 104 -39.15 8.09 44.24
CA SER A 104 -38.71 9.00 45.29
C SER A 104 -38.67 8.37 46.69
N ARG A 105 -39.47 7.33 46.92
CA ARG A 105 -39.49 6.60 48.20
C ARG A 105 -38.37 5.57 48.27
N LEU A 106 -38.08 4.89 47.13
CA LEU A 106 -36.91 4.03 47.05
C LEU A 106 -35.62 4.82 47.25
N ALA A 107 -35.53 6.04 46.70
CA ALA A 107 -34.40 6.94 46.91
C ALA A 107 -34.21 7.38 48.35
N ALA A 108 -35.27 7.31 49.17
CA ALA A 108 -35.23 7.69 50.61
C ALA A 108 -34.94 6.51 51.54
N LEU A 109 -34.90 5.28 51.03
CA LEU A 109 -34.60 4.09 51.84
C LEU A 109 -33.12 4.01 52.18
N SER A 110 -32.81 3.34 53.29
CA SER A 110 -31.45 2.97 53.64
C SER A 110 -30.91 1.90 52.67
N SER A 111 -29.60 1.74 52.60
CA SER A 111 -29.00 0.62 51.84
C SER A 111 -29.35 -0.73 52.44
N GLU A 112 -29.56 -0.78 53.77
CA GLU A 112 -29.97 -2.00 54.47
C GLU A 112 -31.38 -2.44 54.07
N ASP A 113 -32.34 -1.48 53.94
CA ASP A 113 -33.68 -1.77 53.44
C ASP A 113 -33.67 -2.29 51.99
N LEU A 114 -32.79 -1.70 51.17
CA LEU A 114 -32.66 -2.14 49.78
C LEU A 114 -32.06 -3.55 49.70
N ASN A 115 -31.02 -3.87 50.48
CA ASN A 115 -30.41 -5.20 50.51
C ASN A 115 -31.34 -6.26 51.18
N ALA A 116 -32.38 -5.82 51.87
CA ALA A 116 -33.42 -6.72 52.34
C ALA A 116 -34.35 -7.24 51.22
N LEU A 117 -34.34 -6.61 50.04
CA LEU A 117 -34.99 -7.12 48.85
C LEU A 117 -34.21 -8.32 48.31
N GLY A 118 -34.87 -9.34 47.82
CA GLY A 118 -34.21 -10.44 47.13
C GLY A 118 -33.92 -10.10 45.68
N SER A 119 -32.97 -10.83 45.05
CA SER A 119 -32.56 -10.62 43.66
C SER A 119 -33.71 -10.65 42.67
N ALA A 120 -34.74 -11.46 42.87
CA ALA A 120 -35.95 -11.47 42.03
C ALA A 120 -36.75 -10.15 42.10
N GLN A 121 -36.76 -9.51 43.28
CA GLN A 121 -37.40 -8.22 43.48
C GLN A 121 -36.56 -7.08 42.89
N PHE A 122 -35.23 -7.15 42.97
CA PHE A 122 -34.32 -6.24 42.25
C PHE A 122 -34.51 -6.34 40.73
N ALA A 123 -34.54 -7.53 40.20
CA ALA A 123 -34.85 -7.76 38.77
C ALA A 123 -36.22 -7.21 38.34
N ALA A 124 -37.14 -7.05 39.27
CA ALA A 124 -38.49 -6.54 39.00
C ALA A 124 -38.59 -5.00 39.06
N LEU A 125 -37.59 -4.29 39.59
CA LEU A 125 -37.59 -2.81 39.60
C LEU A 125 -37.70 -2.27 38.17
N ASN A 126 -38.52 -1.23 38.01
CA ASN A 126 -38.56 -0.56 36.70
C ASN A 126 -37.37 0.41 36.54
N PRO A 127 -37.03 0.79 35.28
CA PRO A 127 -35.88 1.68 35.06
C PRO A 127 -35.95 3.02 35.80
N THR A 128 -37.14 3.58 36.02
CA THR A 128 -37.28 4.86 36.77
C THR A 128 -37.00 4.71 38.24
N GLN A 129 -37.32 3.55 38.83
CA GLN A 129 -36.97 3.20 40.18
C GLN A 129 -35.45 3.05 40.35
N VAL A 130 -34.79 2.35 39.44
CA VAL A 130 -33.34 2.18 39.45
C VAL A 130 -32.63 3.52 39.23
N ALA A 131 -33.15 4.38 38.33
CA ALA A 131 -32.59 5.72 38.09
C ALA A 131 -32.69 6.64 39.31
N ALA A 132 -33.60 6.37 40.25
CA ALA A 132 -33.76 7.16 41.48
C ALA A 132 -32.78 6.75 42.59
N LEU A 133 -32.10 5.59 42.48
CA LEU A 133 -31.13 5.14 43.46
C LEU A 133 -29.91 6.08 43.47
N GLY A 134 -29.55 6.56 44.65
CA GLY A 134 -28.37 7.40 44.83
C GLY A 134 -27.07 6.59 44.79
N SER A 135 -25.94 7.27 44.55
CA SER A 135 -24.61 6.63 44.56
C SER A 135 -24.31 5.91 45.89
N ALA A 136 -24.64 6.53 47.01
CA ALA A 136 -24.43 5.94 48.35
C ALA A 136 -25.26 4.66 48.57
N GLN A 137 -26.42 4.54 47.94
CA GLN A 137 -27.22 3.32 47.98
C GLN A 137 -26.60 2.24 47.09
N VAL A 138 -26.27 2.57 45.83
CA VAL A 138 -25.73 1.63 44.85
C VAL A 138 -24.42 1.01 45.29
N THR A 139 -23.51 1.78 45.90
CA THR A 139 -22.21 1.29 46.42
C THR A 139 -22.30 0.36 47.62
N ARG A 140 -23.47 0.22 48.23
CA ARG A 140 -23.71 -0.66 49.38
C ARG A 140 -24.66 -1.81 49.03
N LEU A 141 -25.11 -1.90 47.80
CA LEU A 141 -25.88 -3.05 47.31
C LEU A 141 -25.01 -4.30 47.33
N GLU A 142 -25.62 -5.42 47.59
CA GLU A 142 -24.97 -6.72 47.43
C GLU A 142 -24.70 -6.99 45.97
N SER A 143 -23.54 -7.58 45.63
CA SER A 143 -23.14 -7.87 44.26
C SER A 143 -24.13 -8.77 43.52
N GLU A 144 -24.87 -9.64 44.28
CA GLU A 144 -25.93 -10.49 43.73
C GLU A 144 -27.13 -9.67 43.24
N ASP A 145 -27.46 -8.57 43.94
CA ASP A 145 -28.53 -7.67 43.54
C ASP A 145 -28.17 -6.85 42.31
N LEU A 146 -26.96 -6.40 42.24
CA LEU A 146 -26.41 -5.76 41.02
C LEU A 146 -26.40 -6.73 39.87
N ALA A 147 -26.00 -7.98 40.09
CA ALA A 147 -26.03 -9.03 39.07
C ALA A 147 -27.44 -9.38 38.60
N ALA A 148 -28.47 -9.16 39.45
CA ALA A 148 -29.87 -9.41 39.06
C ALA A 148 -30.44 -8.33 38.12
N LEU A 149 -29.84 -7.14 38.06
CA LEU A 149 -30.31 -6.06 37.20
C LEU A 149 -30.26 -6.45 35.70
N GLY A 150 -31.32 -6.19 34.99
CA GLY A 150 -31.37 -6.35 33.55
C GLY A 150 -30.71 -5.18 32.78
N THR A 151 -30.53 -5.33 31.49
CA THR A 151 -29.87 -4.34 30.61
C THR A 151 -30.52 -2.96 30.64
N THR A 152 -31.85 -2.88 30.68
CA THR A 152 -32.59 -1.60 30.78
C THR A 152 -32.41 -0.91 32.12
N GLN A 153 -32.27 -1.68 33.20
CA GLN A 153 -32.04 -1.21 34.54
C GLN A 153 -30.60 -0.70 34.71
N VAL A 154 -29.59 -1.44 34.22
CA VAL A 154 -28.18 -1.01 34.20
C VAL A 154 -28.02 0.30 33.42
N ARG A 155 -28.72 0.42 32.29
CA ARG A 155 -28.74 1.68 31.54
C ARG A 155 -29.37 2.86 32.29
N ALA A 156 -30.27 2.56 33.20
CA ALA A 156 -30.97 3.58 34.00
C ALA A 156 -30.16 4.06 35.20
N LEU A 157 -29.12 3.33 35.64
CA LEU A 157 -28.25 3.77 36.73
C LEU A 157 -27.63 5.13 36.41
N GLY A 158 -27.62 6.01 37.43
CA GLY A 158 -26.99 7.32 37.30
C GLY A 158 -25.48 7.22 37.09
N THR A 159 -24.88 8.18 36.37
CA THR A 159 -23.42 8.22 36.16
C THR A 159 -22.62 8.29 37.47
N ALA A 160 -23.14 9.01 38.45
CA ALA A 160 -22.52 9.08 39.80
C ALA A 160 -22.55 7.72 40.50
N ALA A 161 -23.61 6.95 40.32
CA ALA A 161 -23.71 5.59 40.89
C ALA A 161 -22.72 4.64 40.20
N ILE A 162 -22.64 4.68 38.87
CA ILE A 162 -21.68 3.90 38.09
C ILE A 162 -20.22 4.25 38.44
N ALA A 163 -19.92 5.53 38.64
CA ALA A 163 -18.59 5.99 39.02
C ALA A 163 -18.15 5.55 40.42
N ALA A 164 -19.13 5.28 41.29
CA ALA A 164 -18.90 4.93 42.70
C ALA A 164 -18.81 3.41 42.92
N LEU A 165 -19.08 2.56 41.91
CA LEU A 165 -18.95 1.11 42.01
C LEU A 165 -17.52 0.71 42.40
N ASP A 166 -17.40 -0.33 43.19
CA ASP A 166 -16.10 -0.96 43.41
C ASP A 166 -15.79 -2.05 42.40
N ALA A 167 -14.65 -2.73 42.51
CA ALA A 167 -14.24 -3.76 41.59
C ALA A 167 -15.15 -5.00 41.62
N GLY A 168 -15.69 -5.37 42.76
CA GLY A 168 -16.63 -6.48 42.92
C GLY A 168 -17.96 -6.18 42.27
N ASP A 169 -18.49 -5.00 42.52
CA ASP A 169 -19.73 -4.50 41.92
C ASP A 169 -19.65 -4.43 40.39
N PHE A 170 -18.53 -3.91 39.92
CA PHE A 170 -18.27 -3.84 38.47
C PHE A 170 -18.19 -5.23 37.86
N GLN A 171 -17.55 -6.18 38.54
CA GLN A 171 -17.48 -7.57 38.11
C GLN A 171 -18.87 -8.21 38.06
N ALA A 172 -19.75 -7.93 39.02
CA ALA A 172 -21.14 -8.41 39.05
C ALA A 172 -21.95 -7.90 37.85
N LEU A 173 -21.69 -6.68 37.37
CA LEU A 173 -22.32 -6.09 36.21
C LEU A 173 -21.68 -6.54 34.88
N SER A 174 -20.55 -7.26 34.91
CA SER A 174 -19.75 -7.59 33.70
C SER A 174 -20.55 -8.19 32.56
N PRO A 175 -21.53 -9.12 32.73
CA PRO A 175 -22.33 -9.65 31.65
C PRO A 175 -23.24 -8.61 30.95
N ARG A 176 -23.41 -7.45 31.58
CA ARG A 176 -24.35 -6.40 31.11
C ARG A 176 -23.66 -5.09 30.76
N LEU A 177 -22.33 -5.05 30.75
CA LEU A 177 -21.55 -3.83 30.44
C LEU A 177 -21.86 -3.30 29.04
N GLY A 178 -22.22 -4.18 28.09
CA GLY A 178 -22.70 -3.79 26.78
C GLY A 178 -23.99 -2.94 26.78
N ALA A 179 -24.70 -2.85 27.94
CA ALA A 179 -25.87 -1.98 28.08
C ALA A 179 -25.50 -0.54 28.49
N LEU A 180 -24.30 -0.29 29.02
CA LEU A 180 -23.89 1.03 29.48
C LEU A 180 -23.84 2.05 28.33
N SER A 181 -24.34 3.24 28.61
CA SER A 181 -24.19 4.37 27.70
C SER A 181 -22.73 4.87 27.67
N ALA A 182 -22.38 5.60 26.61
CA ALA A 182 -21.06 6.24 26.51
C ALA A 182 -20.73 7.15 27.71
N THR A 183 -21.73 7.85 28.27
CA THR A 183 -21.56 8.69 29.45
C THR A 183 -21.27 7.87 30.71
N GLN A 184 -21.96 6.78 30.90
CA GLN A 184 -21.73 5.85 32.00
C GLN A 184 -20.34 5.20 31.92
N LEU A 185 -19.93 4.75 30.72
CA LEU A 185 -18.60 4.19 30.52
C LEU A 185 -17.48 5.19 30.84
N ARG A 186 -17.64 6.47 30.44
CA ARG A 186 -16.67 7.52 30.77
C ARG A 186 -16.61 7.85 32.25
N ALA A 187 -17.67 7.58 33.01
CA ALA A 187 -17.71 7.82 34.43
C ALA A 187 -16.97 6.74 35.26
N LEU A 188 -16.69 5.57 34.67
CA LEU A 188 -15.94 4.49 35.30
C LEU A 188 -14.48 4.91 35.58
N ALA A 189 -13.96 4.54 36.73
CA ALA A 189 -12.56 4.73 37.06
C ALA A 189 -11.67 3.83 36.21
N THR A 190 -10.42 4.25 35.98
CA THR A 190 -9.42 3.47 35.21
C THR A 190 -9.14 2.09 35.81
N SER A 191 -9.22 1.98 37.16
CA SER A 191 -9.03 0.71 37.87
C SER A 191 -10.00 -0.40 37.46
N HIS A 192 -11.22 -0.05 37.04
CA HIS A 192 -12.20 -1.03 36.54
C HIS A 192 -11.78 -1.67 35.22
N PHE A 193 -11.02 -0.93 34.39
CA PHE A 193 -10.52 -1.44 33.11
C PHE A 193 -9.29 -2.34 33.33
N ALA A 194 -8.38 -1.99 34.24
CA ALA A 194 -7.20 -2.79 34.53
C ALA A 194 -7.57 -4.18 35.11
N GLY A 195 -8.54 -4.26 36.00
CA GLY A 195 -8.94 -5.54 36.62
C GLY A 195 -10.05 -6.30 35.86
N GLY A 196 -10.58 -5.76 34.78
CA GLY A 196 -11.79 -6.28 34.14
C GLY A 196 -11.60 -7.55 33.29
N GLY A 197 -10.38 -8.02 33.09
CA GLY A 197 -10.05 -9.19 32.27
C GLY A 197 -10.51 -9.06 30.81
N THR A 198 -10.27 -10.11 30.02
CA THR A 198 -10.63 -10.12 28.57
C THR A 198 -12.14 -10.12 28.31
N ALA A 199 -12.94 -10.62 29.27
CA ALA A 199 -14.40 -10.62 29.18
C ALA A 199 -14.98 -9.20 29.09
N LEU A 200 -14.35 -8.23 29.77
CA LEU A 200 -14.75 -6.83 29.71
C LEU A 200 -14.75 -6.32 28.26
N VAL A 201 -13.63 -6.45 27.57
CA VAL A 201 -13.50 -5.93 26.21
C VAL A 201 -14.33 -6.72 25.21
N ALA A 202 -14.55 -8.02 25.44
CA ALA A 202 -15.40 -8.85 24.59
C ALA A 202 -16.88 -8.43 24.61
N THR A 203 -17.35 -7.86 25.72
CA THR A 203 -18.75 -7.41 25.89
C THR A 203 -19.01 -6.00 25.34
N LEU A 204 -17.96 -5.17 25.18
CA LEU A 204 -18.11 -3.80 24.72
C LEU A 204 -18.35 -3.75 23.21
N ALA A 205 -19.42 -3.07 22.80
CA ALA A 205 -19.64 -2.76 21.40
C ALA A 205 -18.55 -1.79 20.86
N PRO A 206 -18.26 -1.79 19.56
CA PRO A 206 -17.27 -0.88 18.97
C PRO A 206 -17.50 0.59 19.32
N ALA A 207 -18.75 1.05 19.30
CA ALA A 207 -19.09 2.43 19.67
C ALA A 207 -18.83 2.75 21.16
N GLN A 208 -18.94 1.76 22.02
CA GLN A 208 -18.64 1.89 23.44
C GLN A 208 -17.14 2.01 23.69
N LEU A 209 -16.33 1.18 22.99
CA LEU A 209 -14.88 1.27 23.04
C LEU A 209 -14.40 2.64 22.52
N ALA A 210 -14.98 3.11 21.41
CA ALA A 210 -14.70 4.44 20.87
C ALA A 210 -15.08 5.59 21.82
N ALA A 211 -15.99 5.35 22.75
CA ALA A 211 -16.42 6.34 23.72
C ALA A 211 -15.50 6.44 24.95
N LEU A 212 -14.60 5.48 25.16
CA LEU A 212 -13.66 5.51 26.29
C LEU A 212 -12.71 6.70 26.19
N GLY A 213 -12.36 7.26 27.35
CA GLY A 213 -11.27 8.21 27.43
C GLY A 213 -9.91 7.55 27.18
N THR A 214 -8.93 8.35 26.77
CA THR A 214 -7.55 7.83 26.53
C THR A 214 -6.94 7.21 27.79
N ALA A 215 -7.21 7.77 28.97
CA ALA A 215 -6.75 7.20 30.23
C ALA A 215 -7.39 5.83 30.53
N GLN A 216 -8.66 5.65 30.21
CA GLN A 216 -9.36 4.37 30.38
C GLN A 216 -8.87 3.31 29.39
N LEU A 217 -8.59 3.73 28.15
CA LEU A 217 -8.02 2.83 27.13
C LEU A 217 -6.62 2.36 27.55
N ARG A 218 -5.77 3.26 28.04
CA ARG A 218 -4.42 2.93 28.53
C ARG A 218 -4.40 2.11 29.83
N ALA A 219 -5.52 2.03 30.52
CA ALA A 219 -5.66 1.17 31.69
C ALA A 219 -5.98 -0.29 31.32
N LEU A 220 -6.21 -0.59 30.04
CA LEU A 220 -6.34 -1.97 29.57
C LEU A 220 -5.00 -2.68 29.63
N GLU A 221 -5.03 -3.95 29.99
CA GLU A 221 -3.84 -4.81 30.02
C GLU A 221 -3.56 -5.42 28.62
N ALA A 222 -2.35 -5.90 28.38
CA ALA A 222 -1.92 -6.51 27.13
C ALA A 222 -2.88 -7.61 26.63
N ALA A 223 -3.35 -8.48 27.53
CA ALA A 223 -4.30 -9.53 27.17
C ALA A 223 -5.66 -8.98 26.69
N GLN A 224 -6.07 -7.84 27.23
CA GLN A 224 -7.30 -7.17 26.81
C GLN A 224 -7.12 -6.52 25.43
N PHE A 225 -5.96 -5.91 25.12
CA PHE A 225 -5.65 -5.43 23.79
C PHE A 225 -5.66 -6.56 22.76
N GLN A 226 -5.07 -7.72 23.10
CA GLN A 226 -5.08 -8.91 22.23
C GLN A 226 -6.48 -9.48 22.00
N ALA A 227 -7.40 -9.29 22.96
CA ALA A 227 -8.79 -9.73 22.84
C ALA A 227 -9.68 -8.80 21.99
N LEU A 228 -9.20 -7.62 21.61
CA LEU A 228 -9.97 -6.68 20.78
C LEU A 228 -10.22 -7.24 19.37
N GLY A 229 -11.48 -7.23 18.96
CA GLY A 229 -11.88 -7.62 17.62
C GLY A 229 -11.63 -6.53 16.58
N SER A 230 -11.63 -6.92 15.31
CA SER A 230 -11.39 -6.01 14.18
C SER A 230 -12.34 -4.80 14.13
N ALA A 231 -13.63 -5.00 14.44
CA ALA A 231 -14.61 -3.91 14.47
C ALA A 231 -14.33 -2.92 15.60
N GLN A 232 -13.87 -3.41 16.75
CA GLN A 232 -13.51 -2.59 17.90
C GLN A 232 -12.24 -1.76 17.62
N LEU A 233 -11.21 -2.37 17.05
CA LEU A 233 -9.99 -1.68 16.64
C LEU A 233 -10.26 -0.58 15.63
N ARG A 234 -11.09 -0.85 14.63
CA ARG A 234 -11.47 0.15 13.61
C ARG A 234 -12.29 1.31 14.19
N ALA A 235 -12.99 1.08 15.28
CA ALA A 235 -13.79 2.12 15.92
C ALA A 235 -12.95 3.11 16.75
N LEU A 236 -11.71 2.75 17.13
CA LEU A 236 -10.82 3.65 17.87
C LEU A 236 -10.47 4.88 17.03
N SER A 237 -10.53 6.04 17.66
CA SER A 237 -10.08 7.28 17.03
C SER A 237 -8.54 7.33 16.92
N THR A 238 -8.04 8.14 16.02
CA THR A 238 -6.59 8.39 15.90
C THR A 238 -5.98 8.95 17.18
N ALA A 239 -6.74 9.76 17.95
CA ALA A 239 -6.29 10.28 19.22
C ALA A 239 -6.14 9.17 20.29
N GLN A 240 -7.05 8.19 20.27
CA GLN A 240 -6.96 7.03 21.15
C GLN A 240 -5.76 6.15 20.78
N ILE A 241 -5.57 5.86 19.49
CA ILE A 241 -4.40 5.11 18.99
C ILE A 241 -3.09 5.83 19.34
N ALA A 242 -3.03 7.15 19.15
CA ALA A 242 -1.84 7.94 19.46
C ALA A 242 -1.54 8.03 20.97
N SER A 243 -2.54 7.79 21.81
CA SER A 243 -2.37 7.81 23.27
C SER A 243 -1.81 6.51 23.85
N LEU A 244 -1.78 5.42 23.07
CA LEU A 244 -1.21 4.14 23.52
C LEU A 244 0.28 4.31 23.78
N ASP A 245 0.76 3.72 24.85
CA ASP A 245 2.20 3.67 25.10
C ASP A 245 2.88 2.51 24.33
N ALA A 246 4.17 2.32 24.55
CA ALA A 246 4.93 1.29 23.85
C ALA A 246 4.46 -0.13 24.24
N ALA A 247 4.08 -0.35 25.50
CA ALA A 247 3.58 -1.65 25.97
C ALA A 247 2.20 -1.95 25.37
N ASP A 248 1.27 -0.98 25.44
CA ASP A 248 -0.09 -1.11 24.92
C ASP A 248 -0.09 -1.37 23.41
N SER A 249 0.66 -0.55 22.66
CA SER A 249 0.74 -0.67 21.22
C SER A 249 1.53 -1.91 20.80
N GLY A 250 2.52 -2.34 21.58
CA GLY A 250 3.29 -3.57 21.41
C GLY A 250 2.47 -4.83 21.68
N ALA A 251 1.40 -4.75 22.44
CA ALA A 251 0.50 -5.88 22.69
C ALA A 251 -0.38 -6.23 21.47
N LEU A 252 -0.53 -5.32 20.52
CA LEU A 252 -1.29 -5.60 19.28
C LEU A 252 -0.58 -6.66 18.43
N THR A 253 -1.30 -7.71 18.11
CA THR A 253 -0.80 -8.79 17.24
C THR A 253 -0.67 -8.31 15.78
N PRO A 254 0.16 -8.98 14.94
CA PRO A 254 0.25 -8.69 13.51
C PRO A 254 -1.12 -8.69 12.79
N ALA A 255 -1.99 -9.66 13.13
CA ALA A 255 -3.35 -9.71 12.60
C ALA A 255 -4.17 -8.47 12.96
N GLN A 256 -4.03 -7.98 14.20
CA GLN A 256 -4.71 -6.77 14.66
C GLN A 256 -4.18 -5.50 13.99
N LEU A 257 -2.88 -5.41 13.76
CA LEU A 257 -2.28 -4.32 12.98
C LEU A 257 -2.86 -4.26 11.56
N SER A 258 -3.09 -5.41 10.93
CA SER A 258 -3.72 -5.48 9.61
C SER A 258 -5.17 -4.94 9.58
N HIS A 259 -5.84 -4.93 10.73
CA HIS A 259 -7.21 -4.43 10.86
C HIS A 259 -7.29 -2.90 11.04
N LEU A 260 -6.21 -2.25 11.43
CA LEU A 260 -6.17 -0.80 11.52
C LEU A 260 -6.30 -0.16 10.14
N SER A 261 -7.01 0.95 10.06
CA SER A 261 -6.95 1.77 8.85
C SER A 261 -5.55 2.37 8.69
N ALA A 262 -5.18 2.75 7.47
CA ALA A 262 -3.92 3.43 7.18
C ALA A 262 -3.69 4.68 8.06
N VAL A 263 -4.77 5.42 8.35
CA VAL A 263 -4.72 6.62 9.21
C VAL A 263 -4.48 6.25 10.68
N GLN A 264 -5.09 5.17 11.16
CA GLN A 264 -4.86 4.65 12.50
C GLN A 264 -3.44 4.11 12.66
N LEU A 265 -2.92 3.38 11.66
CA LEU A 265 -1.54 2.87 11.68
C LEU A 265 -0.54 4.03 11.80
N ARG A 266 -0.72 5.10 11.02
CA ARG A 266 0.11 6.32 11.14
C ARG A 266 0.04 7.01 12.48
N ALA A 267 -1.05 6.83 13.20
CA ALA A 267 -1.25 7.43 14.52
C ALA A 267 -0.58 6.64 15.65
N LEU A 268 -0.07 5.44 15.38
CA LEU A 268 0.71 4.69 16.38
C LEU A 268 1.95 5.47 16.83
N PRO A 269 2.38 5.30 18.07
CA PRO A 269 3.61 5.93 18.57
C PRO A 269 4.82 5.59 17.69
N THR A 270 5.71 6.56 17.50
CA THR A 270 6.90 6.41 16.65
C THR A 270 7.80 5.24 17.09
N LEU A 271 7.90 5.00 18.39
CA LEU A 271 8.65 3.85 18.94
C LEU A 271 8.03 2.52 18.48
N ARG A 272 6.69 2.40 18.41
CA ARG A 272 6.04 1.18 17.92
C ARG A 272 6.25 1.01 16.41
N LEU A 273 6.15 2.10 15.65
CA LEU A 273 6.40 2.06 14.20
C LEU A 273 7.86 1.71 13.87
N ALA A 274 8.81 2.09 14.71
CA ALA A 274 10.21 1.71 14.58
C ALA A 274 10.51 0.27 15.07
N ALA A 275 9.61 -0.33 15.83
CA ALA A 275 9.73 -1.66 16.39
C ALA A 275 8.82 -2.69 15.67
N LEU A 276 8.33 -2.35 14.47
CA LEU A 276 7.62 -3.33 13.63
C LEU A 276 8.59 -4.43 13.23
N ASP A 277 8.22 -5.67 13.52
CA ASP A 277 9.00 -6.83 13.12
C ASP A 277 8.54 -7.39 11.75
N THR A 278 9.26 -8.38 11.25
CA THR A 278 8.95 -9.04 9.97
C THR A 278 7.55 -9.65 9.93
N SER A 279 7.01 -10.12 11.06
CA SER A 279 5.65 -10.67 11.16
C SER A 279 4.61 -9.56 11.06
N ASP A 280 4.86 -8.43 11.71
CA ASP A 280 4.04 -7.23 11.64
C ASP A 280 3.97 -6.72 10.19
N LEU A 281 5.14 -6.57 9.56
CA LEU A 281 5.26 -6.07 8.19
C LEU A 281 4.59 -7.01 7.18
N ALA A 282 4.73 -8.33 7.37
CA ALA A 282 4.05 -9.33 6.54
C ALA A 282 2.52 -9.29 6.67
N ALA A 283 1.97 -8.76 7.76
CA ALA A 283 0.53 -8.63 7.95
C ALA A 283 -0.06 -7.36 7.34
N LEU A 284 0.75 -6.31 7.08
CA LEU A 284 0.26 -5.04 6.55
C LEU A 284 -0.29 -5.19 5.13
N SER A 285 -1.24 -4.36 4.77
CA SER A 285 -1.68 -4.16 3.39
C SER A 285 -0.81 -3.11 2.68
N ALA A 286 -0.81 -3.10 1.35
CA ALA A 286 -0.11 -2.08 0.56
C ALA A 286 -0.55 -0.64 0.91
N ALA A 287 -1.82 -0.42 1.24
CA ALA A 287 -2.33 0.88 1.67
C ALA A 287 -1.78 1.31 3.04
N GLN A 288 -1.56 0.37 3.94
CA GLN A 288 -0.93 0.62 5.23
C GLN A 288 0.56 0.91 5.07
N VAL A 289 1.25 0.17 4.21
CA VAL A 289 2.66 0.43 3.86
C VAL A 289 2.81 1.84 3.26
N ALA A 290 1.92 2.25 2.36
CA ALA A 290 1.88 3.62 1.82
C ALA A 290 1.72 4.71 2.89
N ALA A 291 1.10 4.36 4.02
CA ALA A 291 0.84 5.31 5.10
C ALA A 291 2.01 5.48 6.08
N LEU A 292 3.01 4.60 6.05
CA LEU A 292 4.21 4.72 6.90
C LEU A 292 5.00 5.98 6.55
N SER A 293 5.69 6.54 7.53
CA SER A 293 6.56 7.68 7.29
C SER A 293 7.84 7.26 6.55
N THR A 294 8.45 8.17 5.81
CA THR A 294 9.77 7.92 5.20
C THR A 294 10.83 7.58 6.24
N THR A 295 10.74 8.15 7.43
CA THR A 295 11.65 7.83 8.54
C THR A 295 11.48 6.39 9.02
N THR A 296 10.24 5.89 9.11
CA THR A 296 9.99 4.48 9.46
C THR A 296 10.54 3.55 8.38
N VAL A 297 10.29 3.87 7.11
CA VAL A 297 10.74 3.05 5.97
C VAL A 297 12.26 3.06 5.82
N ALA A 298 12.92 4.18 6.14
CA ALA A 298 14.38 4.29 6.16
C ALA A 298 15.06 3.45 7.25
N GLY A 299 14.30 2.97 8.22
CA GLY A 299 14.80 2.06 9.24
C GLY A 299 14.57 0.58 8.94
N PHE A 300 13.99 0.23 7.80
CA PHE A 300 13.78 -1.17 7.41
C PHE A 300 15.09 -1.79 6.94
N ASP A 301 15.37 -2.99 7.42
CA ASP A 301 16.47 -3.79 6.95
C ASP A 301 16.06 -4.71 5.77
N SER A 302 17.01 -5.48 5.26
CA SER A 302 16.78 -6.41 4.16
C SER A 302 15.73 -7.50 4.47
N ALA A 303 15.64 -7.96 5.71
CA ALA A 303 14.66 -8.96 6.14
C ALA A 303 13.24 -8.35 6.15
N ASP A 304 13.11 -7.09 6.54
CA ASP A 304 11.87 -6.33 6.52
C ASP A 304 11.35 -6.15 5.09
N LEU A 305 12.23 -5.83 4.15
CA LEU A 305 11.88 -5.72 2.73
C LEU A 305 11.40 -7.06 2.17
N VAL A 306 12.05 -8.16 2.52
CA VAL A 306 11.62 -9.51 2.13
C VAL A 306 10.24 -9.84 2.73
N ALA A 307 10.01 -9.50 4.00
CA ALA A 307 8.74 -9.75 4.69
C ALA A 307 7.56 -8.94 4.09
N LEU A 308 7.80 -7.72 3.66
CA LEU A 308 6.81 -6.90 2.95
C LEU A 308 6.35 -7.56 1.64
N GLY A 309 7.25 -8.20 0.92
CA GLY A 309 6.94 -8.87 -0.35
C GLY A 309 6.17 -7.96 -1.31
N THR A 310 5.12 -8.47 -1.95
CA THR A 310 4.32 -7.71 -2.94
C THR A 310 3.65 -6.45 -2.38
N ARG A 311 3.61 -6.27 -1.05
CA ARG A 311 3.07 -5.07 -0.40
C ARG A 311 3.94 -3.83 -0.65
N MET A 312 5.19 -4.02 -1.05
CA MET A 312 6.08 -2.94 -1.48
C MET A 312 5.53 -2.17 -2.69
N THR A 313 4.58 -2.73 -3.45
CA THR A 313 3.84 -1.96 -4.47
C THR A 313 3.09 -0.76 -3.89
N GLY A 314 2.85 -0.74 -2.57
CA GLY A 314 2.27 0.38 -1.85
C GLY A 314 3.25 1.51 -1.56
N PHE A 315 4.55 1.31 -1.67
CA PHE A 315 5.51 2.39 -1.41
C PHE A 315 5.26 3.60 -2.31
N THR A 316 5.29 4.76 -1.71
CA THR A 316 5.38 6.03 -2.43
C THR A 316 6.79 6.22 -2.98
N THR A 317 6.95 7.08 -3.97
CA THR A 317 8.27 7.42 -4.53
C THR A 317 9.23 7.98 -3.49
N ALA A 318 8.72 8.72 -2.50
CA ALA A 318 9.52 9.26 -1.39
C ALA A 318 10.00 8.15 -0.45
N GLN A 319 9.16 7.15 -0.17
CA GLN A 319 9.53 5.99 0.64
C GLN A 319 10.59 5.14 -0.05
N VAL A 320 10.44 4.87 -1.35
CA VAL A 320 11.45 4.12 -2.13
C VAL A 320 12.81 4.80 -2.06
N ARG A 321 12.86 6.12 -2.20
CA ARG A 321 14.11 6.89 -2.11
C ARG A 321 14.71 6.93 -0.71
N ALA A 322 13.90 6.65 0.31
CA ALA A 322 14.35 6.61 1.70
C ALA A 322 14.98 5.27 2.10
N LEU A 323 14.83 4.22 1.29
CA LEU A 323 15.43 2.92 1.54
C LEU A 323 16.96 3.00 1.41
N ASP A 324 17.65 2.31 2.31
CA ASP A 324 19.10 2.17 2.21
C ASP A 324 19.51 1.25 1.05
N THR A 325 20.59 1.56 0.38
CA THR A 325 21.10 0.78 -0.75
C THR A 325 21.55 -0.62 -0.33
N ALA A 326 22.17 -0.77 0.84
CA ALA A 326 22.61 -2.05 1.35
C ALA A 326 21.42 -2.99 1.62
N ASP A 327 20.31 -2.44 2.11
CA ASP A 327 19.09 -3.22 2.39
C ASP A 327 18.39 -3.65 1.10
N ILE A 328 18.35 -2.78 0.10
CA ILE A 328 17.84 -3.13 -1.24
C ILE A 328 18.65 -4.29 -1.83
N VAL A 329 19.99 -4.23 -1.74
CA VAL A 329 20.89 -5.27 -2.23
C VAL A 329 20.73 -6.56 -1.41
N GLY A 330 20.70 -6.43 -0.08
CA GLY A 330 20.54 -7.55 0.85
C GLY A 330 19.21 -8.30 0.68
N ALA A 331 18.13 -7.63 0.30
CA ALA A 331 16.85 -8.25 -0.01
C ALA A 331 16.87 -9.07 -1.34
N GLY A 332 17.92 -8.93 -2.15
CA GLY A 332 18.17 -9.75 -3.32
C GLY A 332 17.06 -9.70 -4.38
N THR A 333 16.88 -10.80 -5.10
CA THR A 333 15.85 -10.91 -6.16
C THR A 333 14.43 -10.79 -5.62
N ALA A 334 14.19 -11.03 -4.33
CA ALA A 334 12.88 -10.86 -3.71
C ALA A 334 12.41 -9.39 -3.78
N PHE A 335 13.34 -8.43 -3.63
CA PHE A 335 13.02 -7.00 -3.76
C PHE A 335 12.50 -6.69 -5.17
N VAL A 336 13.25 -7.06 -6.21
CA VAL A 336 12.86 -6.74 -7.59
C VAL A 336 11.64 -7.50 -8.07
N ALA A 337 11.40 -8.71 -7.56
CA ALA A 337 10.19 -9.48 -7.85
C ALA A 337 8.92 -8.84 -7.26
N ALA A 338 9.07 -8.16 -6.13
CA ALA A 338 7.97 -7.59 -5.38
C ALA A 338 7.66 -6.13 -5.73
N ILE A 339 8.67 -5.36 -6.18
CA ILE A 339 8.52 -3.93 -6.46
C ILE A 339 7.80 -3.69 -7.79
N GLY A 340 6.89 -2.73 -7.82
CA GLY A 340 6.19 -2.34 -9.04
C GLY A 340 7.02 -1.43 -9.96
N THR A 341 6.55 -1.26 -11.19
CA THR A 341 7.24 -0.41 -12.19
C THR A 341 7.40 1.04 -11.73
N ALA A 342 6.38 1.60 -11.05
CA ALA A 342 6.44 2.98 -10.55
C ALA A 342 7.48 3.14 -9.43
N GLN A 343 7.61 2.14 -8.57
CA GLN A 343 8.59 2.12 -7.49
C GLN A 343 10.00 1.94 -8.03
N LEU A 344 10.19 1.05 -9.02
CA LEU A 344 11.49 0.87 -9.68
C LEU A 344 11.94 2.17 -10.37
N ALA A 345 11.05 2.84 -11.09
CA ALA A 345 11.33 4.14 -11.70
C ALA A 345 11.63 5.25 -10.69
N ALA A 346 11.23 5.08 -9.43
CA ALA A 346 11.48 6.04 -8.36
C ALA A 346 12.83 5.85 -7.67
N LEU A 347 13.52 4.72 -7.88
CA LEU A 347 14.87 4.53 -7.35
C LEU A 347 15.79 5.70 -7.77
N SER A 348 16.62 6.15 -6.86
CA SER A 348 17.71 7.05 -7.22
C SER A 348 18.70 6.33 -8.14
N THR A 349 19.52 7.09 -8.86
CA THR A 349 20.60 6.52 -9.68
C THR A 349 21.55 5.64 -8.86
N ALA A 350 21.89 6.08 -7.64
CA ALA A 350 22.75 5.31 -6.74
C ALA A 350 22.08 4.00 -6.27
N GLN A 351 20.77 4.01 -6.00
CA GLN A 351 20.04 2.79 -5.65
C GLN A 351 19.93 1.82 -6.82
N ALA A 352 19.78 2.34 -8.03
CA ALA A 352 19.74 1.51 -9.25
C ALA A 352 21.12 0.89 -9.54
N ASP A 353 22.20 1.69 -9.48
CA ASP A 353 23.57 1.23 -9.70
C ASP A 353 24.06 0.22 -8.64
N ALA A 354 23.49 0.28 -7.44
CA ALA A 354 23.81 -0.68 -6.38
C ALA A 354 23.16 -2.07 -6.57
N LEU A 355 22.20 -2.23 -7.48
CA LEU A 355 21.57 -3.53 -7.73
C LEU A 355 22.59 -4.53 -8.25
N GLY A 356 22.61 -5.74 -7.70
CA GLY A 356 23.51 -6.79 -8.16
C GLY A 356 23.02 -7.47 -9.45
N ALA A 357 23.94 -8.17 -10.14
CA ALA A 357 23.68 -8.86 -11.41
C ALA A 357 22.42 -9.77 -11.36
N ALA A 358 22.24 -10.54 -10.29
CA ALA A 358 21.06 -11.39 -10.12
C ALA A 358 19.75 -10.59 -10.04
N GLN A 359 19.80 -9.39 -9.46
CA GLN A 359 18.64 -8.49 -9.40
C GLN A 359 18.32 -7.91 -10.77
N TRP A 360 19.32 -7.52 -11.54
CA TRP A 360 19.16 -7.06 -12.92
C TRP A 360 18.54 -8.15 -13.81
N GLN A 361 19.03 -9.38 -13.71
CA GLN A 361 18.50 -10.53 -14.44
C GLN A 361 17.06 -10.89 -14.05
N ALA A 362 16.67 -10.65 -12.80
CA ALA A 362 15.32 -10.92 -12.31
C ALA A 362 14.26 -9.89 -12.74
N LEU A 363 14.66 -8.74 -13.31
CA LEU A 363 13.72 -7.72 -13.77
C LEU A 363 12.87 -8.21 -14.94
N SER A 364 11.58 -8.00 -14.85
CA SER A 364 10.66 -8.20 -15.96
C SER A 364 10.84 -7.14 -17.04
N SER A 365 10.42 -7.44 -18.28
CA SER A 365 10.45 -6.48 -19.39
C SER A 365 9.67 -5.19 -19.09
N ALA A 366 8.60 -5.25 -18.29
CA ALA A 366 7.83 -4.08 -17.88
C ALA A 366 8.63 -3.19 -16.92
N GLN A 367 9.34 -3.80 -15.98
CA GLN A 367 10.20 -3.10 -15.03
C GLN A 367 11.41 -2.47 -15.73
N LEU A 368 12.07 -3.18 -16.64
CA LEU A 368 13.17 -2.63 -17.44
C LEU A 368 12.73 -1.39 -18.22
N ARG A 369 11.56 -1.44 -18.86
CA ARG A 369 11.02 -0.28 -19.61
C ARG A 369 10.62 0.88 -18.72
N ALA A 370 10.40 0.65 -17.44
CA ALA A 370 10.03 1.70 -16.50
C ALA A 370 11.24 2.51 -15.99
N LEU A 371 12.46 2.00 -16.17
CA LEU A 371 13.67 2.76 -15.82
C LEU A 371 13.72 4.06 -16.62
N ALA A 372 14.00 5.16 -15.93
CA ALA A 372 14.22 6.44 -16.60
C ALA A 372 15.52 6.39 -17.43
N PRO A 373 15.58 7.07 -18.59
CA PRO A 373 16.83 7.17 -19.37
C PRO A 373 18.05 7.62 -18.54
N ALA A 374 17.83 8.53 -17.58
CA ALA A 374 18.89 8.99 -16.67
C ALA A 374 19.41 7.89 -15.72
N GLN A 375 18.53 6.95 -15.32
CA GLN A 375 18.96 5.80 -14.53
C GLN A 375 19.82 4.87 -15.39
N VAL A 376 19.43 4.59 -16.65
CA VAL A 376 20.22 3.77 -17.57
C VAL A 376 21.58 4.42 -17.85
N ALA A 377 21.63 5.72 -18.06
CA ALA A 377 22.88 6.45 -18.29
C ALA A 377 23.84 6.44 -17.08
N ALA A 378 23.29 6.22 -15.86
CA ALA A 378 24.08 6.17 -14.64
C ALA A 378 24.55 4.76 -14.26
N LEU A 379 24.05 3.71 -14.94
CA LEU A 379 24.47 2.34 -14.65
C LEU A 379 25.93 2.12 -15.03
N SER A 380 26.59 1.26 -14.27
CA SER A 380 27.91 0.77 -14.66
C SER A 380 27.80 -0.13 -15.90
N SER A 381 28.91 -0.28 -16.62
CA SER A 381 28.98 -1.24 -17.74
C SER A 381 28.74 -2.67 -17.30
N ALA A 382 29.15 -3.01 -16.05
CA ALA A 382 28.93 -4.32 -15.46
C ALA A 382 27.43 -4.61 -15.26
N ASP A 383 26.65 -3.59 -14.81
CA ASP A 383 25.20 -3.73 -14.62
C ASP A 383 24.47 -3.90 -15.95
N LEU A 384 24.90 -3.16 -16.96
CA LEU A 384 24.33 -3.30 -18.30
C LEU A 384 24.61 -4.69 -18.90
N ASN A 385 25.83 -5.20 -18.77
CA ASN A 385 26.22 -6.53 -19.22
C ASN A 385 25.64 -7.66 -18.35
N ALA A 386 25.15 -7.33 -17.13
CA ALA A 386 24.37 -8.29 -16.32
C ALA A 386 22.97 -8.55 -16.90
N LEU A 387 22.45 -7.65 -17.73
CA LEU A 387 21.24 -7.91 -18.50
C LEU A 387 21.55 -8.94 -19.58
N GLY A 388 20.74 -9.97 -19.72
CA GLY A 388 20.87 -10.86 -20.87
C GLY A 388 20.38 -10.19 -22.15
N SER A 389 20.90 -10.64 -23.30
CA SER A 389 20.58 -10.05 -24.63
C SER A 389 19.08 -9.95 -24.90
N ALA A 390 18.28 -10.92 -24.41
CA ALA A 390 16.82 -10.87 -24.50
C ALA A 390 16.19 -9.71 -23.70
N GLN A 391 16.79 -9.33 -22.57
CA GLN A 391 16.37 -8.19 -21.76
C GLN A 391 16.85 -6.88 -22.40
N PHE A 392 18.06 -6.86 -22.91
CA PHE A 392 18.62 -5.72 -23.64
C PHE A 392 17.75 -5.34 -24.85
N ALA A 393 17.30 -6.34 -25.62
CA ALA A 393 16.35 -6.15 -26.71
C ALA A 393 14.99 -5.56 -26.28
N ARG A 394 14.67 -5.54 -24.99
CA ARG A 394 13.41 -4.98 -24.45
C ARG A 394 13.53 -3.53 -24.01
N LEU A 395 14.72 -2.97 -23.96
CA LEU A 395 14.90 -1.55 -23.62
C LEU A 395 14.15 -0.67 -24.64
N ALA A 396 13.57 0.40 -24.12
CA ALA A 396 12.92 1.38 -25.00
C ALA A 396 13.98 2.17 -25.80
N PRO A 397 13.67 2.64 -27.00
CA PRO A 397 14.60 3.48 -27.77
C PRO A 397 15.17 4.66 -27.01
N ALA A 398 14.36 5.32 -26.14
CA ALA A 398 14.82 6.43 -25.31
C ALA A 398 15.86 6.01 -24.26
N GLN A 399 15.80 4.76 -23.78
CA GLN A 399 16.77 4.19 -22.86
C GLN A 399 18.09 3.86 -23.59
N VAL A 400 18.01 3.30 -24.80
CA VAL A 400 19.18 3.04 -25.64
C VAL A 400 19.83 4.36 -26.07
N ALA A 401 19.04 5.40 -26.35
CA ALA A 401 19.57 6.73 -26.67
C ALA A 401 20.37 7.39 -25.53
N ALA A 402 20.10 6.97 -24.28
CA ALA A 402 20.77 7.49 -23.11
C ALA A 402 22.10 6.81 -22.80
N LEU A 403 22.46 5.74 -23.51
CA LEU A 403 23.75 5.08 -23.34
C LEU A 403 24.88 6.04 -23.63
N THR A 404 25.83 6.11 -22.70
CA THR A 404 27.05 6.90 -22.86
C THR A 404 28.02 6.21 -23.82
N PRO A 405 28.97 6.94 -24.43
CA PRO A 405 30.01 6.32 -25.25
C PRO A 405 30.81 5.23 -24.53
N ALA A 406 31.13 5.45 -23.26
CA ALA A 406 31.85 4.47 -22.45
C ALA A 406 31.03 3.19 -22.20
N GLN A 407 29.73 3.34 -21.96
CA GLN A 407 28.83 2.19 -21.83
C GLN A 407 28.73 1.44 -23.14
N ALA A 408 28.54 2.15 -24.28
CA ALA A 408 28.43 1.53 -25.59
C ALA A 408 29.69 0.72 -25.96
N ALA A 409 30.88 1.28 -25.70
CA ALA A 409 32.16 0.61 -25.95
C ALA A 409 32.43 -0.62 -25.05
N ALA A 410 31.73 -0.73 -23.94
CA ALA A 410 31.88 -1.83 -22.99
C ALA A 410 30.75 -2.88 -23.06
N LEU A 411 29.76 -2.71 -23.94
CA LEU A 411 28.69 -3.69 -24.15
C LEU A 411 29.24 -4.97 -24.75
N GLU A 412 28.62 -6.09 -24.38
CA GLU A 412 28.89 -7.35 -25.06
C GLU A 412 28.33 -7.31 -26.48
N SER A 413 29.09 -7.82 -27.44
CA SER A 413 28.68 -7.86 -28.87
C SER A 413 27.35 -8.60 -29.09
N ALA A 414 27.01 -9.56 -28.22
CA ALA A 414 25.72 -10.25 -28.23
C ALA A 414 24.53 -9.33 -27.91
N ASP A 415 24.73 -8.34 -27.03
CA ASP A 415 23.71 -7.37 -26.65
C ASP A 415 23.47 -6.36 -27.78
N LEU A 416 24.53 -5.94 -28.44
CA LEU A 416 24.46 -5.09 -29.62
C LEU A 416 23.73 -5.79 -30.77
N ALA A 417 24.02 -7.07 -31.00
CA ALA A 417 23.35 -7.89 -32.03
C ALA A 417 21.85 -8.08 -31.77
N ALA A 418 21.42 -7.98 -30.49
CA ALA A 418 20.02 -8.13 -30.10
C ALA A 418 19.19 -6.85 -30.33
N LEU A 419 19.83 -5.71 -30.60
CA LEU A 419 19.13 -4.44 -30.82
C LEU A 419 18.32 -4.43 -32.11
N SER A 420 17.08 -3.99 -32.00
CA SER A 420 16.24 -3.74 -33.17
C SER A 420 16.72 -2.50 -33.97
N SER A 421 16.33 -2.39 -35.23
CA SER A 421 16.64 -1.22 -36.07
C SER A 421 16.15 0.11 -35.45
N ALA A 422 15.03 0.10 -34.67
CA ALA A 422 14.53 1.28 -33.97
C ALA A 422 15.44 1.69 -32.83
N GLN A 423 15.97 0.72 -32.10
CA GLN A 423 16.93 0.94 -31.00
C GLN A 423 18.28 1.42 -31.56
N LEU A 424 18.79 0.81 -32.63
CA LEU A 424 20.02 1.24 -33.30
C LEU A 424 19.91 2.69 -33.81
N ARG A 425 18.76 3.09 -34.35
CA ARG A 425 18.51 4.49 -34.74
C ARG A 425 18.52 5.47 -33.58
N SER A 426 18.27 4.99 -32.39
CA SER A 426 18.26 5.85 -31.21
C SER A 426 19.65 6.05 -30.57
N LEU A 427 20.62 5.19 -30.88
CA LEU A 427 21.99 5.38 -30.41
C LEU A 427 22.54 6.75 -30.83
N SER A 428 23.22 7.41 -29.93
CA SER A 428 23.91 8.66 -30.25
C SER A 428 25.07 8.43 -31.20
N THR A 429 25.40 9.41 -32.01
CA THR A 429 26.59 9.37 -32.88
C THR A 429 27.88 9.14 -32.08
N ALA A 430 27.96 9.70 -30.87
CA ALA A 430 29.11 9.51 -29.98
C ALA A 430 29.20 8.06 -29.44
N ALA A 431 28.07 7.43 -29.15
CA ALA A 431 28.04 6.02 -28.75
C ALA A 431 28.46 5.09 -29.88
N LEU A 432 27.99 5.36 -31.11
CA LEU A 432 28.38 4.60 -32.29
C LEU A 432 29.85 4.78 -32.65
N ALA A 433 30.41 5.98 -32.51
CA ALA A 433 31.84 6.25 -32.73
C ALA A 433 32.75 5.52 -31.74
N ALA A 434 32.22 5.10 -30.60
CA ALA A 434 32.98 4.40 -29.56
C ALA A 434 32.98 2.85 -29.75
N LEU A 435 32.18 2.31 -30.70
CA LEU A 435 32.11 0.86 -30.94
C LEU A 435 33.39 0.35 -31.60
N ALA A 436 33.86 -0.80 -31.13
CA ALA A 436 34.99 -1.51 -31.71
C ALA A 436 34.59 -2.27 -33.00
N ALA A 437 35.58 -2.81 -33.69
CA ALA A 437 35.36 -3.56 -34.93
C ALA A 437 34.45 -4.78 -34.74
N ASP A 438 34.66 -5.55 -33.70
CA ASP A 438 33.86 -6.73 -33.38
C ASP A 438 32.40 -6.35 -33.07
N ASP A 439 32.20 -5.21 -32.44
CA ASP A 439 30.87 -4.67 -32.10
C ASP A 439 30.12 -4.25 -33.38
N LEU A 440 30.80 -3.56 -34.26
CA LEU A 440 30.23 -3.21 -35.58
C LEU A 440 29.90 -4.46 -36.38
N GLY A 441 30.80 -5.46 -36.37
CA GLY A 441 30.55 -6.76 -37.00
C GLY A 441 29.33 -7.48 -36.45
N ALA A 442 29.14 -7.41 -35.11
CA ALA A 442 27.98 -8.00 -34.41
C ALA A 442 26.64 -7.34 -34.77
N LEU A 443 26.63 -6.07 -35.17
CA LEU A 443 25.40 -5.42 -35.67
C LEU A 443 24.84 -6.11 -36.90
N GLY A 444 25.68 -6.77 -37.71
CA GLY A 444 25.26 -7.54 -38.87
C GLY A 444 24.32 -6.75 -39.81
N ALA A 445 23.23 -7.37 -40.24
CA ALA A 445 22.21 -6.72 -41.07
C ALA A 445 21.52 -5.51 -40.39
N GLY A 446 21.61 -5.39 -39.07
CA GLY A 446 21.07 -4.27 -38.30
C GLY A 446 21.66 -2.92 -38.69
N ILE A 447 22.92 -2.91 -39.20
CA ILE A 447 23.60 -1.69 -39.63
C ILE A 447 22.81 -0.95 -40.73
N ALA A 448 22.06 -1.66 -41.56
CA ALA A 448 21.16 -1.06 -42.56
C ALA A 448 20.08 -0.15 -41.94
N GLY A 449 19.85 -0.27 -40.61
CA GLY A 449 18.94 0.60 -39.88
C GLY A 449 19.50 1.97 -39.52
N LEU A 450 20.82 2.19 -39.57
CA LEU A 450 21.45 3.45 -39.21
C LEU A 450 21.10 4.57 -40.17
N VAL A 451 20.95 5.79 -39.63
CA VAL A 451 20.75 6.99 -40.47
C VAL A 451 22.10 7.58 -40.93
N ALA A 452 22.08 8.42 -41.93
CA ALA A 452 23.29 9.01 -42.57
C ALA A 452 24.26 9.64 -41.55
N ALA A 453 23.76 10.37 -40.53
CA ALA A 453 24.60 10.98 -39.52
C ALA A 453 25.31 9.92 -38.63
N GLN A 454 24.65 8.82 -38.38
CA GLN A 454 25.18 7.70 -37.60
C GLN A 454 26.24 6.94 -38.40
N VAL A 455 26.00 6.70 -39.68
CA VAL A 455 27.01 6.07 -40.57
C VAL A 455 28.29 6.91 -40.67
N ARG A 456 28.16 8.23 -40.80
CA ARG A 456 29.33 9.14 -40.82
C ARG A 456 30.09 9.19 -39.48
N ALA A 457 29.44 8.82 -38.38
CA ALA A 457 30.06 8.83 -37.08
C ALA A 457 30.85 7.54 -36.76
N LEU A 458 30.70 6.49 -37.61
CA LEU A 458 31.44 5.24 -37.38
C LEU A 458 32.94 5.50 -37.47
N ASP A 459 33.68 4.94 -36.52
CA ASP A 459 35.13 5.02 -36.51
C ASP A 459 35.74 4.31 -37.75
N THR A 460 36.75 4.90 -38.36
CA THR A 460 37.37 4.37 -39.59
C THR A 460 38.09 3.05 -39.37
N ALA A 461 38.79 2.90 -38.26
CA ALA A 461 39.49 1.67 -37.91
C ALA A 461 38.51 0.54 -37.56
N ALA A 462 37.43 0.89 -36.82
CA ALA A 462 36.37 -0.05 -36.51
C ALA A 462 35.61 -0.51 -37.75
N LEU A 463 35.35 0.39 -38.70
CA LEU A 463 34.73 0.06 -39.98
C LEU A 463 35.63 -0.88 -40.81
N ALA A 464 36.93 -0.60 -40.91
CA ALA A 464 37.92 -1.45 -41.58
C ALA A 464 38.02 -2.84 -40.96
N GLY A 465 38.02 -2.90 -39.62
CA GLY A 465 38.09 -4.16 -38.86
C GLY A 465 36.81 -4.99 -38.87
N GLY A 466 35.64 -4.40 -39.16
CA GLY A 466 34.33 -5.04 -39.07
C GLY A 466 34.02 -6.07 -40.15
N GLY A 467 34.96 -6.31 -41.07
CA GLY A 467 34.90 -7.38 -42.07
C GLY A 467 33.99 -7.09 -43.28
N THR A 468 33.96 -8.05 -44.19
CA THR A 468 33.20 -7.92 -45.46
C THR A 468 31.70 -7.95 -45.24
N ALA A 469 31.23 -8.71 -44.27
CA ALA A 469 29.80 -8.82 -43.95
C ALA A 469 29.19 -7.48 -43.50
N LEU A 470 29.95 -6.68 -42.75
CA LEU A 470 29.53 -5.35 -42.28
C LEU A 470 29.27 -4.42 -43.50
N VAL A 471 30.25 -4.33 -44.39
CA VAL A 471 30.17 -3.45 -45.58
C VAL A 471 29.09 -3.95 -46.56
N GLY A 472 28.99 -5.27 -46.73
CA GLY A 472 27.95 -5.88 -47.57
C GLY A 472 26.53 -5.63 -47.04
N ALA A 473 26.36 -5.43 -45.73
CA ALA A 473 25.09 -5.14 -45.11
C ALA A 473 24.66 -3.66 -45.17
N LEU A 474 25.57 -2.74 -45.50
CA LEU A 474 25.21 -1.33 -45.71
C LEU A 474 24.23 -1.17 -46.87
N GLY A 475 23.22 -0.35 -46.67
CA GLY A 475 22.33 0.05 -47.77
C GLY A 475 23.05 0.97 -48.79
N ALA A 476 22.63 0.95 -50.07
CA ALA A 476 23.20 1.81 -51.09
C ALA A 476 23.22 3.30 -50.69
N ALA A 477 22.11 3.79 -50.08
CA ALA A 477 22.03 5.15 -49.59
C ALA A 477 23.04 5.44 -48.45
N GLN A 478 23.38 4.44 -47.65
CA GLN A 478 24.37 4.55 -46.58
C GLN A 478 25.81 4.64 -47.14
N VAL A 479 26.13 3.82 -48.14
CA VAL A 479 27.42 3.89 -48.84
C VAL A 479 27.63 5.27 -49.47
N ALA A 480 26.60 5.88 -50.04
CA ALA A 480 26.65 7.24 -50.58
C ALA A 480 26.91 8.31 -49.50
N THR A 481 26.78 7.97 -48.20
CA THR A 481 27.03 8.92 -47.07
C THR A 481 28.38 8.73 -46.40
N LEU A 482 29.11 7.67 -46.72
CA LEU A 482 30.46 7.44 -46.21
C LEU A 482 31.36 8.64 -46.51
N THR A 483 32.20 9.01 -45.56
CA THR A 483 33.22 10.05 -45.77
C THR A 483 34.40 9.51 -46.56
N ASP A 484 35.19 10.38 -47.18
CA ASP A 484 36.40 9.97 -47.92
C ASP A 484 37.39 9.20 -47.02
N ALA A 485 37.50 9.61 -45.73
CA ALA A 485 38.31 8.90 -44.76
C ALA A 485 37.78 7.47 -44.47
N GLN A 486 36.45 7.30 -44.39
CA GLN A 486 35.83 5.98 -44.19
C GLN A 486 35.98 5.07 -45.45
N LEU A 487 35.82 5.62 -46.62
CA LEU A 487 36.06 4.89 -47.88
C LEU A 487 37.51 4.47 -48.03
N GLY A 488 38.47 5.39 -47.79
CA GLY A 488 39.89 5.11 -47.85
C GLY A 488 40.43 4.17 -46.75
N ALA A 489 39.62 3.92 -45.72
CA ALA A 489 39.95 2.95 -44.68
C ALA A 489 39.48 1.53 -45.03
N LEU A 490 38.60 1.35 -46.04
CA LEU A 490 38.11 0.02 -46.44
C LEU A 490 39.24 -0.83 -46.96
N THR A 491 39.25 -2.10 -46.56
CA THR A 491 40.23 -3.07 -47.05
C THR A 491 39.87 -3.58 -48.47
N ALA A 492 40.80 -4.13 -49.23
CA ALA A 492 40.53 -4.70 -50.53
C ALA A 492 39.41 -5.77 -50.52
N PRO A 493 39.35 -6.72 -49.56
CA PRO A 493 38.20 -7.62 -49.44
C PRO A 493 36.86 -6.92 -49.24
N GLN A 494 36.84 -5.77 -48.52
CA GLN A 494 35.62 -4.99 -48.30
C GLN A 494 35.15 -4.28 -49.57
N TRP A 495 36.08 -3.75 -50.38
CA TRP A 495 35.77 -3.21 -51.69
C TRP A 495 35.15 -4.27 -52.61
N GLN A 496 35.73 -5.48 -52.64
CA GLN A 496 35.21 -6.62 -53.41
C GLN A 496 33.84 -7.12 -52.90
N ALA A 497 33.52 -6.90 -51.63
CA ALA A 497 32.23 -7.29 -51.07
C ALA A 497 31.07 -6.34 -51.42
N LEU A 498 31.35 -5.16 -51.97
CA LEU A 498 30.30 -4.22 -52.40
C LEU A 498 29.53 -4.79 -53.60
N ASN A 499 28.21 -4.79 -53.51
CA ASN A 499 27.37 -5.18 -54.64
C ASN A 499 27.18 -4.00 -55.62
N SER A 500 26.63 -4.32 -56.84
CA SER A 500 26.42 -3.33 -57.90
C SER A 500 25.54 -2.14 -57.48
N GLY A 501 24.58 -2.34 -56.60
CA GLY A 501 23.73 -1.26 -56.08
C GLY A 501 24.50 -0.30 -55.18
N GLN A 502 25.38 -0.83 -54.33
CA GLN A 502 26.26 -0.06 -53.43
C GLN A 502 27.32 0.71 -54.23
N LEU A 503 27.97 0.06 -55.22
CA LEU A 503 28.95 0.70 -56.10
C LEU A 503 28.32 1.87 -56.87
N ARG A 504 27.15 1.68 -57.46
CA ARG A 504 26.44 2.73 -58.23
C ARG A 504 25.95 3.87 -57.33
N ALA A 505 25.84 3.65 -56.01
CA ALA A 505 25.44 4.68 -55.09
C ALA A 505 26.60 5.61 -54.69
N LEU A 506 27.86 5.20 -54.93
CA LEU A 506 29.00 6.12 -54.73
C LEU A 506 28.79 7.39 -55.56
N THR A 507 28.94 8.52 -54.92
CA THR A 507 28.84 9.82 -55.59
C THR A 507 30.05 10.03 -56.49
N PRO A 508 29.93 10.81 -57.57
CA PRO A 508 31.08 11.19 -58.39
C PRO A 508 32.23 11.78 -57.60
N THR A 509 31.93 12.58 -56.58
CA THR A 509 32.90 13.16 -55.68
C THR A 509 33.65 12.11 -54.88
N GLN A 510 32.93 11.10 -54.33
CA GLN A 510 33.57 9.99 -53.63
C GLN A 510 34.50 9.20 -54.56
N VAL A 511 34.06 8.88 -55.76
CA VAL A 511 34.88 8.16 -56.76
C VAL A 511 36.15 8.97 -57.09
N ALA A 512 36.04 10.27 -57.29
CA ALA A 512 37.19 11.14 -57.50
C ALA A 512 38.12 11.23 -56.28
N GLY A 513 37.59 11.00 -55.06
CA GLY A 513 38.34 11.00 -53.78
C GLY A 513 39.08 9.69 -53.49
N LEU A 514 38.76 8.58 -54.18
CA LEU A 514 39.40 7.28 -53.96
C LEU A 514 40.90 7.31 -54.32
N SER A 515 41.67 6.54 -53.57
CA SER A 515 43.06 6.27 -53.99
C SER A 515 43.10 5.30 -55.18
N THR A 516 44.19 5.27 -55.90
CA THR A 516 44.41 4.29 -56.97
C THR A 516 44.41 2.84 -56.44
N ALA A 517 44.90 2.65 -55.20
CA ALA A 517 44.86 1.36 -54.53
C ALA A 517 43.40 0.90 -54.23
N ASP A 518 42.52 1.83 -53.85
CA ASP A 518 41.09 1.51 -53.60
C ASP A 518 40.37 1.15 -54.89
N LEU A 519 40.68 1.86 -55.97
CA LEU A 519 40.12 1.58 -57.29
C LEU A 519 40.59 0.22 -57.81
N ASN A 520 41.87 -0.08 -57.73
CA ASN A 520 42.45 -1.36 -58.15
C ASN A 520 42.09 -2.53 -57.19
N ALA A 521 41.49 -2.25 -56.03
CA ALA A 521 40.90 -3.26 -55.14
C ALA A 521 39.51 -3.74 -55.65
N LEU A 522 38.85 -2.98 -56.50
CA LEU A 522 37.62 -3.44 -57.18
C LEU A 522 38.00 -4.54 -58.19
N ASP A 523 37.14 -5.56 -58.29
CA ASP A 523 37.32 -6.54 -59.37
C ASP A 523 36.80 -6.00 -60.70
N THR A 524 37.24 -6.62 -61.77
CA THR A 524 36.91 -6.26 -63.19
C THR A 524 35.38 -6.21 -63.41
N ALA A 525 34.61 -7.10 -62.79
CA ALA A 525 33.15 -7.12 -62.93
C ALA A 525 32.51 -5.92 -62.21
N GLN A 526 33.10 -5.47 -61.08
CA GLN A 526 32.68 -4.29 -60.34
C GLN A 526 32.97 -3.01 -61.13
N PHE A 527 34.14 -2.94 -61.79
CA PHE A 527 34.49 -1.82 -62.68
C PHE A 527 33.46 -1.66 -63.82
N ALA A 528 33.06 -2.75 -64.40
CA ALA A 528 32.01 -2.76 -65.45
C ALA A 528 30.65 -2.26 -64.95
N GLN A 529 30.41 -2.26 -63.59
CA GLN A 529 29.16 -1.82 -62.95
C GLN A 529 29.10 -0.32 -62.67
N LEU A 530 30.25 0.39 -62.72
CA LEU A 530 30.26 1.84 -62.42
C LEU A 530 29.34 2.57 -63.44
N ALA A 531 28.59 3.54 -62.89
CA ALA A 531 27.79 4.38 -63.79
C ALA A 531 28.68 5.28 -64.66
N PRO A 532 28.27 5.65 -65.90
CA PRO A 532 29.05 6.54 -66.71
C PRO A 532 29.46 7.85 -66.03
N VAL A 533 28.61 8.42 -65.18
CA VAL A 533 28.90 9.63 -64.44
C VAL A 533 30.02 9.41 -63.42
N GLN A 534 30.14 8.21 -62.85
CA GLN A 534 31.20 7.82 -61.92
C GLN A 534 32.53 7.63 -62.69
N ALA A 535 32.51 6.95 -63.83
CA ALA A 535 33.67 6.83 -64.71
C ALA A 535 34.16 8.21 -65.18
N GLY A 536 33.26 9.13 -65.46
CA GLY A 536 33.58 10.50 -65.88
C GLY A 536 34.16 11.37 -64.74
N ALA A 537 34.00 10.94 -63.49
CA ALA A 537 34.60 11.63 -62.33
C ALA A 537 36.01 11.15 -61.99
N LEU A 538 36.48 10.07 -62.61
CA LEU A 538 37.85 9.60 -62.41
C LEU A 538 38.84 10.68 -62.82
N ARG A 539 39.82 10.92 -61.94
CA ARG A 539 40.92 11.89 -62.15
C ARG A 539 41.95 11.30 -63.14
N THR A 540 42.74 12.18 -63.70
CA THR A 540 43.83 11.81 -64.62
C THR A 540 44.82 10.84 -64.00
N ASP A 541 45.25 11.11 -62.79
CA ASP A 541 46.16 10.27 -62.01
C ASP A 541 45.60 8.90 -61.64
N GLN A 542 44.28 8.84 -61.38
CA GLN A 542 43.57 7.57 -61.14
C GLN A 542 43.55 6.72 -62.38
N VAL A 543 43.14 7.29 -63.52
CA VAL A 543 43.02 6.56 -64.83
C VAL A 543 44.35 6.06 -65.32
N ALA A 544 45.42 6.84 -65.14
CA ALA A 544 46.78 6.46 -65.52
C ALA A 544 47.41 5.31 -64.72
N GLN A 545 46.79 4.95 -63.58
CA GLN A 545 47.25 3.88 -62.68
C GLN A 545 46.27 2.73 -62.49
N LEU A 546 45.17 2.71 -63.30
CA LEU A 546 44.25 1.57 -63.35
C LEU A 546 44.96 0.37 -63.92
N GLU A 547 44.58 -0.82 -63.48
CA GLU A 547 44.99 -2.06 -64.15
C GLU A 547 44.41 -2.15 -65.52
N SER A 548 45.17 -2.62 -66.52
CA SER A 548 44.72 -2.77 -67.88
C SER A 548 43.51 -3.69 -68.05
N SER A 549 43.34 -4.64 -67.11
CA SER A 549 42.13 -5.49 -66.98
C SER A 549 40.87 -4.70 -66.64
N ASP A 550 40.95 -3.69 -65.83
CA ASP A 550 39.83 -2.84 -65.43
C ASP A 550 39.45 -1.86 -66.50
N LEU A 551 40.41 -1.33 -67.17
CA LEU A 551 40.21 -0.53 -68.39
C LEU A 551 39.49 -1.34 -69.48
N ALA A 552 39.91 -2.60 -69.71
CA ALA A 552 39.26 -3.52 -70.65
C ALA A 552 37.80 -3.83 -70.31
N ALA A 553 37.43 -3.76 -69.02
CA ALA A 553 36.07 -4.01 -68.55
C ALA A 553 35.12 -2.82 -68.76
N LEU A 554 35.65 -1.61 -69.00
CA LEU A 554 34.81 -0.43 -69.20
C LEU A 554 33.93 -0.59 -70.46
N GLY A 555 32.66 -0.33 -70.30
CA GLY A 555 31.71 -0.30 -71.42
C GLY A 555 31.81 1.01 -72.24
N SER A 556 31.27 1.02 -73.43
CA SER A 556 31.29 2.16 -74.35
C SER A 556 30.75 3.47 -73.71
N ALA A 557 29.75 3.39 -72.85
CA ALA A 557 29.18 4.57 -72.18
C ALA A 557 30.14 5.14 -71.15
N GLN A 558 30.86 4.29 -70.39
CA GLN A 558 31.86 4.66 -69.39
C GLN A 558 33.11 5.28 -70.06
N VAL A 559 33.62 4.66 -71.12
CA VAL A 559 34.74 5.20 -71.91
C VAL A 559 34.41 6.57 -72.53
N ARG A 560 33.20 6.74 -73.05
CA ARG A 560 32.72 8.04 -73.54
C ARG A 560 32.61 9.11 -72.44
N ALA A 561 32.40 8.72 -71.20
CA ALA A 561 32.24 9.64 -70.07
C ALA A 561 33.59 10.10 -69.50
N LEU A 562 34.72 9.38 -69.73
CA LEU A 562 36.04 9.78 -69.28
C LEU A 562 36.38 11.20 -69.77
N SER A 563 37.09 11.96 -68.99
CA SER A 563 37.57 13.28 -69.39
C SER A 563 38.65 13.15 -70.46
N GLY A 564 38.77 14.12 -71.36
CA GLY A 564 39.84 14.13 -72.39
C GLY A 564 41.24 14.06 -71.73
N ALA A 565 41.47 14.72 -70.67
CA ALA A 565 42.72 14.66 -69.90
C ALA A 565 43.00 13.27 -69.29
N ALA A 566 41.96 12.55 -68.85
CA ALA A 566 42.09 11.19 -68.31
C ALA A 566 42.46 10.21 -69.47
N VAL A 567 41.84 10.36 -70.63
CA VAL A 567 42.15 9.54 -71.81
C VAL A 567 43.53 9.84 -72.36
N ALA A 568 44.00 11.10 -72.30
CA ALA A 568 45.35 11.50 -72.74
C ALA A 568 46.46 10.95 -71.85
N ALA A 569 46.12 10.60 -70.56
CA ALA A 569 47.07 10.03 -69.62
C ALA A 569 47.20 8.49 -69.71
N LEU A 570 46.41 7.82 -70.58
CA LEU A 570 46.52 6.39 -70.80
C LEU A 570 47.78 6.05 -71.57
N GLY A 571 48.48 5.02 -71.11
CA GLY A 571 49.63 4.46 -71.80
C GLY A 571 49.23 3.67 -73.06
N THR A 572 50.20 3.25 -73.86
CA THR A 572 49.98 2.45 -75.09
C THR A 572 49.29 1.14 -74.72
N ASP A 573 49.70 0.49 -73.70
CA ASP A 573 49.13 -0.79 -73.25
C ASP A 573 47.69 -0.62 -72.78
N ASP A 574 47.38 0.49 -72.09
CA ASP A 574 46.03 0.82 -71.63
C ASP A 574 45.06 1.10 -72.78
N LEU A 575 45.53 1.82 -73.79
CA LEU A 575 44.75 2.05 -74.98
C LEU A 575 44.50 0.75 -75.77
N GLN A 576 45.48 -0.17 -75.79
CA GLN A 576 45.30 -1.50 -76.31
C GLN A 576 44.32 -2.35 -75.53
N ALA A 577 44.36 -2.23 -74.21
CA ALA A 577 43.44 -2.93 -73.31
C ALA A 577 41.96 -2.51 -73.52
N LEU A 578 41.70 -1.26 -73.85
CA LEU A 578 40.35 -0.82 -74.24
C LEU A 578 39.74 -1.62 -75.39
N GLY A 579 40.56 -2.22 -76.24
CA GLY A 579 40.12 -3.08 -77.29
C GLY A 579 39.03 -2.45 -78.19
N ALA A 580 37.92 -3.10 -78.40
CA ALA A 580 36.81 -2.60 -79.21
C ALA A 580 36.17 -1.30 -78.64
N GLN A 581 36.37 -1.00 -77.33
CA GLN A 581 35.80 0.20 -76.67
C GLN A 581 36.50 1.50 -77.18
N VAL A 582 37.65 1.41 -77.81
CA VAL A 582 38.29 2.57 -78.42
C VAL A 582 37.36 3.25 -79.44
N GLN A 583 36.47 2.49 -80.11
CA GLN A 583 35.45 3.02 -80.98
C GLN A 583 34.40 3.92 -80.33
N ALA A 584 34.31 3.85 -79.00
CA ALA A 584 33.41 4.70 -78.26
C ALA A 584 33.99 6.09 -77.89
N LEU A 585 35.29 6.28 -78.11
CA LEU A 585 35.95 7.57 -77.86
C LEU A 585 35.28 8.70 -78.65
N THR A 586 35.04 9.80 -78.01
CA THR A 586 34.52 11.02 -78.68
C THR A 586 35.63 11.69 -79.50
N PRO A 587 35.32 12.49 -80.53
CA PRO A 587 36.32 13.23 -81.30
C PRO A 587 37.21 14.10 -80.38
N GLY A 588 36.71 14.69 -79.32
CA GLY A 588 37.48 15.47 -78.34
C GLY A 588 38.47 14.63 -77.55
N GLN A 589 38.10 13.41 -77.15
CA GLN A 589 38.97 12.47 -76.42
C GLN A 589 40.12 11.99 -77.38
N VAL A 590 39.79 11.66 -78.64
CA VAL A 590 40.81 11.30 -79.62
C VAL A 590 41.81 12.46 -79.88
N GLN A 591 41.29 13.66 -79.99
CA GLN A 591 42.11 14.85 -80.14
C GLN A 591 43.06 15.08 -78.93
N SER A 592 42.59 14.77 -77.74
CA SER A 592 43.40 14.86 -76.52
C SER A 592 44.55 13.86 -76.46
N ILE A 593 44.38 12.64 -77.00
CA ILE A 593 45.48 11.64 -77.18
C ILE A 593 46.56 12.18 -78.11
N ALA A 594 46.17 12.77 -79.25
CA ALA A 594 47.10 13.27 -80.24
C ALA A 594 47.94 14.47 -79.82
N THR A 595 47.51 15.19 -78.77
CA THR A 595 48.22 16.37 -78.23
C THR A 595 49.04 16.08 -76.96
N GLY A 596 48.96 14.87 -76.42
CA GLY A 596 49.63 14.41 -75.21
C GLY A 596 50.95 13.65 -75.48
N THR A 597 51.47 13.52 -76.68
CA THR A 597 52.75 12.91 -77.03
C THR A 597 53.81 13.92 -77.33
#